data_27f1fff1cba5f4b4896faea657628a5e
#
_entry.id   27f1fff1cba5f4b4896faea657628a5e
#
_cell.length_a   1.000
_cell.length_b   1.000
_cell.length_c   1.000
_cell.angle_alpha   90.00
_cell.angle_beta   90.00
_cell.angle_gamma   90.00
#
_symmetry.space_group_name_H-M   'P 1'
#
loop_
_entity.id
_entity.type
_entity.pdbx_description
1 polymer ?
#
loop_
_entity_poly.entity_id
_entity_poly.type
_entity_poly.pdbx_seq_one_letter_code
_entity_poly.pdbx_strand_id
1 'polypeptide(L)'
;DQAFTSVGSPGYYDPTTFAEGWNHLDGKSALAFARERHAFASGDIQRGINQMKVIDAMMNKIKSPTVLMSFSKLMDAVSDCFVTSLSQEQISALVRMQLASLSDWDIQSYAVTGTSGKSSQCYSAKGQSLYVMKPDENSVNQAKELIASVLGGEDTVSDTQQTPEKTEVFTPTADPNAGTSVE
;
A
#
# COMPACT_ATOMS: atom_id res chain seq x y z
N ASP A 1 -1.98 13.97 -7.42
CA ASP A 1 -3.01 12.96 -7.77
C ASP A 1 -4.26 13.70 -8.24
N GLN A 2 -4.97 13.13 -9.20
CA GLN A 2 -6.22 13.71 -9.70
C GLN A 2 -7.37 13.54 -8.69
N ALA A 3 -8.36 14.43 -8.74
CA ALA A 3 -9.60 14.26 -7.99
C ALA A 3 -10.39 13.06 -8.51
N PHE A 4 -11.09 12.34 -7.61
CA PHE A 4 -11.96 11.23 -7.97
C PHE A 4 -13.05 11.00 -6.93
N THR A 5 -14.07 10.22 -7.29
CA THR A 5 -15.09 9.75 -6.35
C THR A 5 -15.06 8.23 -6.30
N SER A 6 -15.00 7.67 -5.09
CA SER A 6 -15.06 6.22 -4.88
C SER A 6 -16.46 5.68 -5.16
N VAL A 7 -16.53 4.43 -5.60
CA VAL A 7 -17.83 3.78 -5.89
C VAL A 7 -18.64 3.50 -4.62
N GLY A 8 -17.97 3.39 -3.48
CA GLY A 8 -18.61 2.99 -2.23
C GLY A 8 -18.75 1.47 -2.09
N SER A 9 -19.18 1.03 -0.91
CA SER A 9 -19.42 -0.38 -0.60
C SER A 9 -20.56 -0.48 0.41
N PRO A 10 -21.73 -0.99 0.00
CA PRO A 10 -22.90 -1.04 0.87
C PRO A 10 -22.60 -1.70 2.23
N GLY A 11 -22.99 -1.06 3.32
CA GLY A 11 -22.75 -1.53 4.68
C GLY A 11 -21.35 -1.22 5.25
N TYR A 12 -20.43 -0.71 4.45
CA TYR A 12 -19.07 -0.37 4.90
C TYR A 12 -18.76 1.13 4.76
N TYR A 13 -18.94 1.70 3.58
CA TYR A 13 -18.72 3.13 3.33
C TYR A 13 -19.52 3.61 2.12
N ASP A 14 -19.90 4.87 2.16
CA ASP A 14 -20.60 5.55 1.07
C ASP A 14 -19.61 6.05 0.00
N PRO A 15 -20.09 6.34 -1.23
CA PRO A 15 -19.29 7.04 -2.21
C PRO A 15 -18.70 8.32 -1.64
N THR A 16 -17.38 8.47 -1.74
CA THR A 16 -16.65 9.60 -1.15
C THR A 16 -15.84 10.30 -2.23
N THR A 17 -15.93 11.61 -2.29
CA THR A 17 -15.17 12.45 -3.23
C THR A 17 -13.87 12.91 -2.59
N PHE A 18 -12.77 12.71 -3.30
CA PHE A 18 -11.43 13.13 -2.92
C PHE A 18 -10.98 14.24 -3.87
N ALA A 19 -10.52 15.33 -3.30
CA ALA A 19 -9.95 16.44 -4.07
C ALA A 19 -8.54 16.09 -4.57
N GLU A 20 -8.06 16.84 -5.54
CA GLU A 20 -6.66 16.80 -5.92
C GLU A 20 -5.77 17.27 -4.77
N GLY A 21 -4.64 16.60 -4.55
CA GLY A 21 -3.68 16.93 -3.49
C GLY A 21 -4.01 16.29 -2.15
N TRP A 22 -3.79 17.04 -1.06
CA TRP A 22 -3.96 16.56 0.30
C TRP A 22 -5.42 16.54 0.75
N ASN A 23 -5.85 15.44 1.34
CA ASN A 23 -7.18 15.25 1.92
C ASN A 23 -7.05 14.87 3.39
N HIS A 24 -7.92 15.43 4.24
CA HIS A 24 -8.07 14.95 5.60
C HIS A 24 -9.05 13.78 5.62
N LEU A 25 -8.58 12.60 6.03
CA LEU A 25 -9.38 11.37 6.02
C LEU A 25 -9.69 10.91 7.45
N ASP A 26 -10.93 10.55 7.68
CA ASP A 26 -11.33 9.71 8.81
C ASP A 26 -11.20 8.22 8.43
N GLY A 27 -11.53 7.30 9.36
CA GLY A 27 -11.39 5.87 9.09
C GLY A 27 -12.25 5.36 7.93
N LYS A 28 -13.45 5.91 7.72
CA LYS A 28 -14.34 5.50 6.62
C LYS A 28 -13.84 6.00 5.27
N SER A 29 -13.45 7.25 5.19
CA SER A 29 -12.90 7.84 3.98
C SER A 29 -11.53 7.26 3.63
N ALA A 30 -10.69 6.95 4.62
CA ALA A 30 -9.43 6.23 4.40
C ALA A 30 -9.66 4.82 3.84
N LEU A 31 -10.67 4.10 4.35
CA LEU A 31 -11.07 2.81 3.82
C LEU A 31 -11.60 2.91 2.37
N ALA A 32 -12.46 3.90 2.09
CA ALA A 32 -12.96 4.17 0.75
C ALA A 32 -11.82 4.47 -0.23
N PHE A 33 -10.84 5.29 0.17
CA PHE A 33 -9.65 5.60 -0.62
C PHE A 33 -8.78 4.37 -0.88
N ALA A 34 -8.50 3.57 0.15
CA ALA A 34 -7.64 2.38 0.05
C ALA A 34 -8.27 1.24 -0.75
N ARG A 35 -9.59 1.18 -0.89
CA ARG A 35 -10.30 0.11 -1.59
C ARG A 35 -10.72 0.47 -3.02
N GLU A 36 -10.64 1.75 -3.39
CA GLU A 36 -11.07 2.19 -4.70
C GLU A 36 -10.20 1.62 -5.82
N ARG A 37 -10.85 1.09 -6.84
CA ARG A 37 -10.21 0.56 -8.05
C ARG A 37 -10.98 0.90 -9.34
N HIS A 38 -12.25 1.27 -9.24
CA HIS A 38 -13.12 1.48 -10.41
C HIS A 38 -13.04 2.90 -10.97
N ALA A 39 -12.62 3.86 -10.14
CA ALA A 39 -12.44 5.24 -10.57
C ALA A 39 -11.20 5.46 -11.47
N PHE A 40 -10.37 4.42 -11.64
CA PHE A 40 -9.10 4.52 -12.37
C PHE A 40 -8.98 3.42 -13.41
N ALA A 41 -8.46 3.76 -14.58
CA ALA A 41 -8.19 2.79 -15.65
C ALA A 41 -7.17 1.71 -15.23
N SER A 42 -6.23 2.04 -14.34
CA SER A 42 -5.24 1.12 -13.77
C SER A 42 -5.81 0.17 -12.70
N GLY A 43 -7.06 0.34 -12.29
CA GLY A 43 -7.81 -0.56 -11.43
C GLY A 43 -7.06 -1.01 -10.19
N ASP A 44 -6.66 -2.27 -10.19
CA ASP A 44 -6.03 -2.93 -9.05
C ASP A 44 -4.64 -2.37 -8.69
N ILE A 45 -3.89 -1.92 -9.69
CA ILE A 45 -2.58 -1.27 -9.48
C ILE A 45 -2.77 0.03 -8.70
N GLN A 46 -3.74 0.86 -9.09
CA GLN A 46 -4.03 2.09 -8.35
C GLN A 46 -4.50 1.82 -6.93
N ARG A 47 -5.28 0.77 -6.71
CA ARG A 47 -5.66 0.34 -5.37
C ARG A 47 -4.43 0.05 -4.50
N GLY A 48 -3.44 -0.67 -5.04
CA GLY A 48 -2.17 -0.92 -4.34
C GLY A 48 -1.45 0.38 -3.98
N ILE A 49 -1.36 1.33 -4.92
CA ILE A 49 -0.77 2.65 -4.68
C ILE A 49 -1.53 3.40 -3.59
N ASN A 50 -2.85 3.41 -3.63
CA ASN A 50 -3.68 4.07 -2.64
C ASN A 50 -3.50 3.46 -1.23
N GLN A 51 -3.39 2.13 -1.13
CA GLN A 51 -3.09 1.45 0.13
C GLN A 51 -1.75 1.88 0.71
N MET A 52 -0.69 1.94 -0.12
CA MET A 52 0.62 2.41 0.33
C MET A 52 0.59 3.86 0.80
N LYS A 53 -0.15 4.74 0.13
CA LYS A 53 -0.33 6.14 0.57
C LYS A 53 -1.00 6.25 1.93
N VAL A 54 -2.02 5.43 2.20
CA VAL A 54 -2.68 5.39 3.52
C VAL A 54 -1.71 4.90 4.59
N ILE A 55 -0.94 3.83 4.32
CA ILE A 55 0.07 3.32 5.25
C ILE A 55 1.12 4.40 5.54
N ASP A 56 1.62 5.07 4.53
CA ASP A 56 2.61 6.14 4.66
C ASP A 56 2.10 7.30 5.53
N ALA A 57 0.87 7.75 5.26
CA ALA A 57 0.22 8.79 6.05
C ALA A 57 -0.01 8.36 7.52
N MET A 58 -0.40 7.09 7.75
CA MET A 58 -0.52 6.52 9.09
C MET A 58 0.82 6.48 9.82
N MET A 59 1.88 6.00 9.16
CA MET A 59 3.22 5.92 9.73
C MET A 59 3.75 7.32 10.11
N ASN A 60 3.55 8.30 9.25
CA ASN A 60 3.91 9.69 9.54
C ASN A 60 3.12 10.26 10.73
N LYS A 61 1.86 9.88 10.90
CA LYS A 61 1.05 10.30 12.04
C LYS A 61 1.46 9.59 13.34
N ILE A 62 1.80 8.31 13.27
CA ILE A 62 2.24 7.51 14.44
C ILE A 62 3.53 8.06 15.04
N LYS A 63 4.44 8.61 14.22
CA LYS A 63 5.67 9.26 14.70
C LYS A 63 5.41 10.50 15.58
N SER A 64 4.21 11.09 15.54
CA SER A 64 3.93 12.29 16.30
C SER A 64 3.97 12.01 17.81
N PRO A 65 4.60 12.89 18.64
CA PRO A 65 4.67 12.70 20.09
C PRO A 65 3.30 12.49 20.73
N THR A 66 2.27 13.15 20.23
CA THR A 66 0.90 13.05 20.75
C THR A 66 0.33 11.64 20.61
N VAL A 67 0.59 10.98 19.46
CA VAL A 67 0.10 9.61 19.23
C VAL A 67 0.92 8.62 20.05
N LEU A 68 2.24 8.79 20.12
CA LEU A 68 3.11 7.94 20.92
C LEU A 68 2.77 8.00 22.43
N MET A 69 2.40 9.16 22.95
CA MET A 69 1.90 9.29 24.34
C MET A 69 0.55 8.60 24.56
N SER A 70 -0.23 8.39 23.51
CA SER A 70 -1.52 7.69 23.55
C SER A 70 -1.43 6.25 23.04
N PHE A 71 -0.23 5.68 22.95
CA PHE A 71 0.03 4.38 22.32
C PHE A 71 -0.79 3.23 22.93
N SER A 72 -0.97 3.19 24.26
CA SER A 72 -1.79 2.14 24.89
C SER A 72 -3.23 2.18 24.38
N LYS A 73 -3.83 3.36 24.26
CA LYS A 73 -5.19 3.51 23.72
C LYS A 73 -5.28 3.10 22.26
N LEU A 74 -4.23 3.36 21.48
CA LEU A 74 -4.15 2.90 20.09
C LEU A 74 -4.09 1.37 20.04
N MET A 75 -3.26 0.74 20.86
CA MET A 75 -3.15 -0.72 20.94
C MET A 75 -4.45 -1.38 21.37
N ASP A 76 -5.13 -0.82 22.37
CA ASP A 76 -6.46 -1.30 22.80
C ASP A 76 -7.47 -1.24 21.64
N ALA A 77 -7.45 -0.17 20.85
CA ALA A 77 -8.39 0.01 19.74
C ALA A 77 -8.13 -0.94 18.56
N VAL A 78 -6.89 -1.44 18.37
CA VAL A 78 -6.52 -2.30 17.24
C VAL A 78 -6.26 -3.76 17.66
N SER A 79 -6.33 -4.09 18.94
CA SER A 79 -6.02 -5.42 19.46
C SER A 79 -6.80 -6.54 18.78
N ASP A 80 -8.05 -6.30 18.43
CA ASP A 80 -8.93 -7.27 17.77
C ASP A 80 -8.84 -7.25 16.25
N CYS A 81 -8.03 -6.33 15.68
CA CYS A 81 -7.95 -6.13 14.23
C CYS A 81 -6.91 -7.02 13.54
N PHE A 82 -5.92 -7.50 14.29
CA PHE A 82 -4.84 -8.34 13.71
C PHE A 82 -4.22 -9.28 14.76
N VAL A 83 -3.61 -10.34 14.26
CA VAL A 83 -2.81 -11.26 15.05
C VAL A 83 -1.34 -11.08 14.69
N THR A 84 -0.48 -10.96 15.69
CA THR A 84 0.95 -10.78 15.50
C THR A 84 1.74 -11.80 16.35
N SER A 85 2.93 -12.15 15.87
CA SER A 85 3.90 -12.96 16.62
C SER A 85 4.72 -12.15 17.64
N LEU A 86 4.60 -10.81 17.61
CA LEU A 86 5.29 -9.94 18.56
C LEU A 86 4.59 -9.99 19.93
N SER A 87 5.37 -10.16 21.00
CA SER A 87 4.83 -10.04 22.35
C SER A 87 4.57 -8.57 22.73
N GLN A 88 3.73 -8.38 23.75
CA GLN A 88 3.44 -7.02 24.27
C GLN A 88 4.71 -6.30 24.75
N GLU A 89 5.68 -7.04 25.31
CA GLU A 89 6.97 -6.49 25.74
C GLU A 89 7.81 -6.02 24.55
N GLN A 90 7.84 -6.80 23.48
CA GLN A 90 8.54 -6.44 22.24
C GLN A 90 7.94 -5.19 21.60
N ILE A 91 6.61 -5.13 21.51
CA ILE A 91 5.91 -3.95 20.99
C ILE A 91 6.23 -2.71 21.86
N SER A 92 6.16 -2.86 23.19
CA SER A 92 6.48 -1.78 24.12
C SER A 92 7.94 -1.33 24.03
N ALA A 93 8.87 -2.26 23.79
CA ALA A 93 10.28 -1.94 23.58
C ALA A 93 10.50 -1.12 22.30
N LEU A 94 9.86 -1.52 21.20
CA LEU A 94 9.91 -0.77 19.93
C LEU A 94 9.38 0.66 20.09
N VAL A 95 8.27 0.83 20.78
CA VAL A 95 7.70 2.17 21.05
C VAL A 95 8.63 3.02 21.89
N ARG A 96 9.24 2.45 22.96
CA ARG A 96 10.22 3.18 23.79
C ARG A 96 11.45 3.58 22.98
N MET A 97 11.94 2.70 22.12
CA MET A 97 13.05 2.99 21.22
C MET A 97 12.73 4.15 20.29
N GLN A 98 11.55 4.14 19.68
CA GLN A 98 11.09 5.22 18.80
C GLN A 98 10.95 6.55 19.56
N LEU A 99 10.40 6.52 20.79
CA LEU A 99 10.27 7.70 21.63
C LEU A 99 11.64 8.28 22.03
N ALA A 100 12.63 7.42 22.23
CA ALA A 100 13.97 7.83 22.64
C ALA A 100 14.78 8.43 21.48
N SER A 101 14.66 7.87 20.28
CA SER A 101 15.43 8.30 19.11
C SER A 101 14.74 9.42 18.33
N LEU A 102 13.40 9.41 18.27
CA LEU A 102 12.59 10.24 17.37
C LEU A 102 13.07 10.18 15.91
N SER A 103 13.72 9.07 15.55
CA SER A 103 14.30 8.87 14.23
C SER A 103 13.19 8.77 13.18
N ASP A 104 13.47 9.30 12.00
CA ASP A 104 12.61 9.05 10.83
C ASP A 104 12.78 7.63 10.34
N TRP A 105 11.69 7.06 9.87
CA TRP A 105 11.70 5.76 9.23
C TRP A 105 11.83 5.95 7.72
N ASP A 106 12.79 5.30 7.13
CA ASP A 106 12.89 5.18 5.67
C ASP A 106 11.98 4.04 5.21
N ILE A 107 10.83 4.40 4.66
CA ILE A 107 9.86 3.42 4.15
C ILE A 107 9.94 3.42 2.65
N GLN A 108 10.47 2.34 2.09
CA GLN A 108 10.54 2.14 0.66
C GLN A 108 9.43 1.21 0.21
N SER A 109 8.74 1.57 -0.85
CA SER A 109 7.73 0.74 -1.48
C SER A 109 8.19 0.32 -2.87
N TYR A 110 8.01 -0.95 -3.19
CA TYR A 110 8.32 -1.49 -4.49
C TYR A 110 7.21 -2.42 -4.97
N ALA A 111 6.70 -2.19 -6.17
CA ALA A 111 5.69 -3.04 -6.79
C ALA A 111 6.35 -3.95 -7.83
N VAL A 112 6.29 -5.25 -7.63
CA VAL A 112 6.73 -6.23 -8.63
C VAL A 112 5.87 -6.10 -9.88
N THR A 113 6.52 -5.92 -11.02
CA THR A 113 5.86 -5.82 -12.33
C THR A 113 5.83 -7.16 -13.05
N GLY A 114 5.04 -7.26 -14.11
CA GLY A 114 4.94 -8.49 -14.88
C GLY A 114 4.02 -8.37 -16.08
N THR A 115 3.85 -9.47 -16.79
CA THR A 115 3.00 -9.55 -17.97
C THR A 115 1.63 -10.11 -17.60
N SER A 116 0.59 -9.37 -17.98
CA SER A 116 -0.81 -9.77 -17.79
C SER A 116 -1.21 -10.90 -18.75
N GLY A 117 -2.05 -11.81 -18.27
CA GLY A 117 -2.54 -12.92 -19.07
C GLY A 117 -3.73 -13.63 -18.45
N LYS A 118 -4.12 -14.75 -19.02
CA LYS A 118 -5.13 -15.63 -18.45
C LYS A 118 -4.52 -17.01 -18.18
N SER A 119 -4.95 -17.65 -17.10
CA SER A 119 -4.53 -19.01 -16.76
C SER A 119 -5.71 -19.80 -16.18
N SER A 120 -5.79 -21.06 -16.55
CA SER A 120 -6.71 -22.04 -15.94
C SER A 120 -6.04 -22.93 -14.90
N GLN A 121 -4.75 -22.68 -14.61
CA GLN A 121 -3.93 -23.47 -13.67
C GLN A 121 -3.88 -22.87 -12.26
N CYS A 122 -4.75 -21.91 -11.94
CA CYS A 122 -4.81 -21.33 -10.59
C CYS A 122 -5.23 -22.38 -9.57
N TYR A 123 -4.44 -22.53 -8.49
CA TYR A 123 -4.66 -23.53 -7.46
C TYR A 123 -6.07 -23.47 -6.85
N SER A 124 -6.56 -22.27 -6.54
CA SER A 124 -7.86 -22.03 -5.89
C SER A 124 -9.06 -22.15 -6.82
N ALA A 125 -8.84 -22.19 -8.14
CA ALA A 125 -9.94 -22.17 -9.13
C ALA A 125 -9.53 -22.93 -10.41
N LYS A 126 -9.17 -24.20 -10.24
CA LYS A 126 -8.77 -25.08 -11.35
C LYS A 126 -9.84 -25.17 -12.44
N GLY A 127 -9.43 -25.03 -13.68
CA GLY A 127 -10.32 -25.10 -14.86
C GLY A 127 -11.04 -23.80 -15.19
N GLN A 128 -10.98 -22.77 -14.33
CA GLN A 128 -11.51 -21.44 -14.64
C GLN A 128 -10.42 -20.57 -15.27
N SER A 129 -10.75 -19.92 -16.38
CA SER A 129 -9.83 -18.96 -17.01
C SER A 129 -9.83 -17.66 -16.24
N LEU A 130 -8.87 -17.50 -15.34
CA LEU A 130 -8.73 -16.31 -14.51
C LEU A 130 -7.63 -15.38 -15.06
N TYR A 131 -7.79 -14.08 -14.77
CA TYR A 131 -6.74 -13.11 -14.97
C TYR A 131 -5.57 -13.41 -14.03
N VAL A 132 -4.37 -13.42 -14.56
CA VAL A 132 -3.12 -13.61 -13.82
C VAL A 132 -2.07 -12.63 -14.32
N MET A 133 -1.16 -12.24 -13.45
CA MET A 133 0.07 -11.55 -13.82
C MET A 133 1.25 -12.52 -13.63
N LYS A 134 2.00 -12.77 -14.69
CA LYS A 134 3.27 -13.50 -14.62
C LYS A 134 4.35 -12.50 -14.23
N PRO A 135 4.96 -12.62 -13.04
CA PRO A 135 5.98 -11.69 -12.60
C PRO A 135 7.18 -11.66 -13.53
N ASP A 136 7.78 -10.50 -13.72
CA ASP A 136 9.06 -10.32 -14.37
C ASP A 136 10.19 -10.70 -13.41
N GLU A 137 11.12 -11.56 -13.85
CA GLU A 137 12.20 -12.07 -13.01
C GLU A 137 13.16 -10.98 -12.54
N ASN A 138 13.44 -9.97 -13.38
CA ASN A 138 14.30 -8.85 -12.99
C ASN A 138 13.62 -8.03 -11.90
N SER A 139 12.31 -7.78 -12.04
CA SER A 139 11.52 -7.07 -11.03
C SER A 139 11.47 -7.83 -9.70
N VAL A 140 11.34 -9.16 -9.74
CA VAL A 140 11.41 -10.01 -8.53
C VAL A 140 12.79 -9.95 -7.88
N ASN A 141 13.86 -10.00 -8.67
CA ASN A 141 15.22 -9.93 -8.15
C ASN A 141 15.52 -8.57 -7.53
N GLN A 142 15.08 -7.48 -8.14
CA GLN A 142 15.17 -6.14 -7.57
C GLN A 142 14.43 -6.04 -6.23
N ALA A 143 13.24 -6.62 -6.11
CA ALA A 143 12.52 -6.68 -4.84
C ALA A 143 13.32 -7.44 -3.76
N LYS A 144 13.97 -8.57 -4.13
CA LYS A 144 14.82 -9.34 -3.21
C LYS A 144 16.04 -8.53 -2.75
N GLU A 145 16.68 -7.78 -3.66
CA GLU A 145 17.82 -6.93 -3.33
C GLU A 145 17.42 -5.82 -2.36
N LEU A 146 16.28 -5.16 -2.57
CA LEU A 146 15.75 -4.15 -1.66
C LEU A 146 15.47 -4.74 -0.27
N ILE A 147 14.86 -5.93 -0.19
CA ILE A 147 14.64 -6.61 1.09
C ILE A 147 15.96 -6.96 1.77
N ALA A 148 16.93 -7.48 1.01
CA ALA A 148 18.23 -7.83 1.53
C ALA A 148 18.99 -6.61 2.07
N SER A 149 18.90 -5.46 1.41
CA SER A 149 19.54 -4.22 1.86
C SER A 149 18.98 -3.75 3.21
N VAL A 150 17.67 -3.91 3.43
CA VAL A 150 17.05 -3.57 4.72
C VAL A 150 17.42 -4.57 5.81
N LEU A 151 17.49 -5.86 5.50
CA LEU A 151 17.82 -6.92 6.45
C LEU A 151 19.32 -7.02 6.76
N GLY A 152 20.17 -6.61 5.82
CA GLY A 152 21.63 -6.71 5.94
C GLY A 152 22.28 -5.76 6.92
N GLY A 153 21.57 -4.72 7.38
CA GLY A 153 21.98 -3.87 8.51
C GLY A 153 23.35 -3.21 8.40
N GLU A 154 23.92 -3.04 7.22
CA GLU A 154 25.11 -2.21 7.04
C GLU A 154 24.69 -0.79 6.72
N ASP A 155 25.03 0.13 7.62
CA ASP A 155 25.00 1.57 7.43
C ASP A 155 25.93 1.98 6.27
N THR A 156 25.53 1.70 5.06
CA THR A 156 26.12 2.35 3.90
C THR A 156 25.43 3.69 3.70
N VAL A 157 25.81 4.65 4.51
CA VAL A 157 25.71 6.06 4.13
C VAL A 157 26.67 6.25 2.95
N SER A 158 26.22 5.90 1.78
CA SER A 158 26.79 6.33 0.52
C SER A 158 25.94 7.48 0.02
N ASP A 159 26.44 8.66 0.33
CA ASP A 159 26.07 9.91 -0.30
C ASP A 159 26.24 9.78 -1.83
N THR A 160 25.19 9.37 -2.49
CA THR A 160 25.06 9.50 -3.94
C THR A 160 23.64 9.99 -4.17
N GLN A 161 23.53 11.31 -4.24
CA GLN A 161 22.37 11.98 -4.84
C GLN A 161 22.17 11.43 -6.27
N GLN A 162 21.42 10.37 -6.39
CA GLN A 162 20.70 10.07 -7.61
C GLN A 162 19.27 10.56 -7.41
N THR A 163 19.01 11.72 -8.01
CA THR A 163 17.66 12.19 -8.31
C THR A 163 16.88 11.00 -8.86
N PRO A 164 15.72 10.64 -8.29
CA PRO A 164 14.92 9.57 -8.86
C PRO A 164 14.53 10.00 -10.25
N GLU A 165 15.09 9.32 -11.24
CA GLU A 165 14.68 9.42 -12.62
C GLU A 165 13.17 9.15 -12.63
N LYS A 166 12.45 10.13 -13.15
CA LYS A 166 11.01 10.16 -13.27
C LYS A 166 10.55 8.83 -13.87
N THR A 167 10.07 7.93 -13.02
CA THR A 167 9.52 6.64 -13.43
C THR A 167 8.47 6.94 -14.48
N GLU A 168 8.74 6.56 -15.72
CA GLU A 168 7.77 6.68 -16.79
C GLU A 168 6.49 5.99 -16.34
N VAL A 169 5.43 6.75 -16.30
CA VAL A 169 4.09 6.25 -16.02
C VAL A 169 3.78 5.19 -17.06
N PHE A 170 3.80 3.93 -16.64
CA PHE A 170 3.33 2.83 -17.45
C PHE A 170 1.89 3.15 -17.88
N THR A 171 1.70 3.44 -19.16
CA THR A 171 0.39 3.59 -19.77
C THR A 171 -0.17 2.18 -19.96
N PRO A 172 -1.20 1.77 -19.21
CA PRO A 172 -1.81 0.47 -19.41
C PRO A 172 -2.46 0.46 -20.81
N THR A 173 -2.10 -0.50 -21.61
CA THR A 173 -2.84 -0.84 -22.83
C THR A 173 -4.28 -1.15 -22.39
N ALA A 174 -5.25 -0.46 -23.00
CA ALA A 174 -6.66 -0.55 -22.65
C ALA A 174 -7.10 -2.01 -22.51
N ASP A 175 -7.81 -2.31 -21.43
CA ASP A 175 -8.49 -3.60 -21.23
C ASP A 175 -9.52 -3.77 -22.36
N PRO A 176 -9.40 -4.78 -23.23
CA PRO A 176 -10.33 -4.98 -24.32
C PRO A 176 -11.75 -5.39 -23.85
N ASN A 177 -12.00 -5.45 -22.53
CA ASN A 177 -13.27 -5.89 -21.95
C ASN A 177 -14.03 -4.77 -21.20
N ALA A 178 -13.59 -3.51 -21.31
CA ALA A 178 -14.32 -2.37 -20.77
C ALA A 178 -15.34 -1.88 -21.82
N GLY A 179 -16.44 -2.57 -21.96
CA GLY A 179 -17.53 -2.07 -22.78
C GLY A 179 -18.39 -3.14 -23.43
N THR A 180 -19.40 -3.60 -22.72
CA THR A 180 -20.75 -3.82 -23.25
C THR A 180 -21.72 -3.98 -22.08
N SER A 181 -22.26 -2.86 -21.64
CA SER A 181 -23.58 -2.87 -21.00
C SER A 181 -24.58 -2.95 -22.16
N VAL A 182 -25.28 -4.05 -22.23
CA VAL A 182 -26.45 -4.21 -23.12
C VAL A 182 -27.68 -3.84 -22.32
N GLU A 183 -28.53 -3.09 -22.95
CA GLU A 183 -29.90 -2.67 -22.66
C GLU A 183 -30.72 -3.58 -21.74
#